data_fd86534a4b3cae697ffae62f2c0feced
#
_entry.id   fd86534a4b3cae697ffae62f2c0feced
#
_cell.length_a   1.000
_cell.length_b   1.000
_cell.length_c   1.000
_cell.angle_alpha   90.00
_cell.angle_beta   90.00
_cell.angle_gamma   90.00
#
_symmetry.space_group_name_H-M   'P 1'
#
loop_
_entity.id
_entity.type
_entity.pdbx_description
1 polymer ?
#
loop_
_entity_poly.entity_id
_entity_poly.type
_entity_poly.pdbx_seq_one_letter_code
_entity_poly.pdbx_strand_id
1 'polypeptide(L)'
;MKQQIETPERRVLAPIFGVSRLRMATDGDGVTTLVTFVGCPLRCKWCLNNQCHQHIKDIPSAKLYSPRSLYHEVSQDNIYFQMTGGGICFGGGEPLLRYRFIQDFHQLCNGRWKITVETSLNVPGYCLRELLPIVDHWIVDIKDMNPDIYQRYTGNDISPMLKRLDHLAAYREIRKITIRVPHIPDFNTDVDVRASIARLREMGFTDIDEFTYRKPIKP
;
A
#
# COMPACT_ATOMS: atom_id res chain seq x y z
N MET A 1 43.01 20.61 -3.37
CA MET A 1 41.81 19.96 -3.94
C MET A 1 41.56 18.65 -3.19
N LYS A 2 40.59 18.63 -2.28
CA LYS A 2 40.20 17.38 -1.61
C LYS A 2 39.20 16.69 -2.53
N GLN A 3 39.58 15.53 -3.08
CA GLN A 3 38.64 14.65 -3.76
C GLN A 3 37.59 14.20 -2.73
N GLN A 4 36.33 14.58 -2.94
CA GLN A 4 35.22 13.97 -2.25
C GLN A 4 35.14 12.53 -2.74
N ILE A 5 35.43 11.59 -1.85
CA ILE A 5 35.18 10.18 -2.07
C ILE A 5 33.65 10.04 -2.01
N GLU A 6 33.00 10.00 -3.17
CA GLU A 6 31.60 9.60 -3.28
C GLU A 6 31.51 8.15 -2.79
N THR A 7 30.92 7.96 -1.62
CA THR A 7 30.51 6.64 -1.15
C THR A 7 29.55 6.07 -2.21
N PRO A 8 29.73 4.82 -2.64
CA PRO A 8 28.84 4.21 -3.64
C PRO A 8 27.40 4.26 -3.11
N GLU A 9 26.54 5.06 -3.75
CA GLU A 9 25.11 5.09 -3.48
C GLU A 9 24.60 3.65 -3.47
N ARG A 10 24.13 3.20 -2.31
CA ARG A 10 23.54 1.87 -2.15
C ARG A 10 22.30 1.84 -3.04
N ARG A 11 22.40 1.25 -4.23
CA ARG A 11 21.32 1.18 -5.20
C ARG A 11 20.11 0.46 -4.57
N VAL A 12 19.12 1.23 -4.20
CA VAL A 12 17.84 0.70 -3.69
C VAL A 12 17.08 0.17 -4.90
N LEU A 13 16.89 -1.14 -4.96
CA LEU A 13 16.09 -1.80 -6.00
C LEU A 13 14.87 -2.44 -5.38
N ALA A 14 13.75 -2.41 -6.10
CA ALA A 14 12.53 -3.09 -5.71
C ALA A 14 11.97 -3.94 -6.86
N PRO A 15 11.54 -5.19 -6.58
CA PRO A 15 10.83 -6.00 -7.55
C PRO A 15 9.40 -5.50 -7.70
N ILE A 16 9.02 -5.11 -8.90
CA ILE A 16 7.71 -4.61 -9.28
C ILE A 16 7.14 -5.54 -10.35
N PHE A 17 5.92 -6.03 -10.17
CA PHE A 17 5.25 -6.92 -11.13
C PHE A 17 4.18 -6.23 -11.97
N GLY A 18 3.83 -4.97 -11.66
CA GLY A 18 2.87 -4.22 -12.46
C GLY A 18 3.01 -2.71 -12.25
N VAL A 19 2.84 -1.98 -13.34
CA VAL A 19 2.67 -0.53 -13.38
C VAL A 19 1.39 -0.27 -14.18
N SER A 20 0.27 -0.06 -13.47
CA SER A 20 -1.04 0.17 -14.06
C SER A 20 -1.32 1.66 -14.10
N ARG A 21 -1.25 2.24 -15.29
CA ARG A 21 -1.31 3.68 -15.53
C ARG A 21 -2.74 4.19 -15.69
N LEU A 22 -2.92 5.51 -15.47
CA LEU A 22 -4.14 6.26 -15.74
C LEU A 22 -5.40 5.67 -15.08
N ARG A 23 -5.26 5.29 -13.81
CA ARG A 23 -6.37 4.81 -13.00
C ARG A 23 -7.15 5.99 -12.42
N MET A 24 -8.45 5.84 -12.26
CA MET A 24 -9.34 6.87 -11.74
C MET A 24 -10.20 6.34 -10.61
N ALA A 25 -10.32 7.10 -9.52
CA ALA A 25 -11.25 6.88 -8.41
C ALA A 25 -11.07 5.56 -7.61
N THR A 26 -9.96 4.84 -7.78
CA THR A 26 -9.72 3.56 -7.08
C THR A 26 -8.54 3.59 -6.12
N ASP A 27 -7.51 4.38 -6.43
CA ASP A 27 -6.21 4.28 -5.77
C ASP A 27 -5.73 5.65 -5.26
N GLY A 28 -6.65 6.50 -4.83
CA GLY A 28 -6.40 7.87 -4.38
C GLY A 28 -7.16 8.91 -5.18
N ASP A 29 -6.82 10.19 -4.96
CA ASP A 29 -7.45 11.31 -5.64
C ASP A 29 -6.88 11.51 -7.04
N GLY A 30 -7.73 12.00 -7.95
CA GLY A 30 -7.33 12.31 -9.32
C GLY A 30 -6.96 11.09 -10.15
N VAL A 31 -6.12 11.33 -11.16
CA VAL A 31 -5.55 10.26 -11.98
C VAL A 31 -4.30 9.71 -11.27
N THR A 32 -4.23 8.40 -11.11
CA THR A 32 -3.13 7.72 -10.43
C THR A 32 -2.48 6.66 -11.31
N THR A 33 -1.25 6.29 -10.97
CA THR A 33 -0.59 5.09 -11.47
C THR A 33 -0.34 4.15 -10.28
N LEU A 34 -0.91 2.93 -10.34
CA LEU A 34 -0.69 1.89 -9.34
C LEU A 34 0.60 1.13 -9.66
N VAL A 35 1.52 1.13 -8.70
CA VAL A 35 2.78 0.38 -8.72
C VAL A 35 2.69 -0.79 -7.76
N THR A 36 2.81 -2.03 -8.26
CA THR A 36 2.61 -3.24 -7.47
C THR A 36 3.92 -3.95 -7.16
N PHE A 37 4.28 -3.98 -5.86
CA PHE A 37 5.51 -4.63 -5.39
C PHE A 37 5.35 -6.13 -5.18
N VAL A 38 6.43 -6.87 -5.40
CA VAL A 38 6.58 -8.27 -4.97
C VAL A 38 6.92 -8.32 -3.49
N GLY A 39 6.29 -9.25 -2.76
CA GLY A 39 6.49 -9.52 -1.34
C GLY A 39 5.35 -8.98 -0.47
N CYS A 40 4.77 -9.87 0.33
CA CYS A 40 3.75 -9.55 1.33
C CYS A 40 3.91 -10.47 2.53
N PRO A 41 3.77 -9.98 3.77
CA PRO A 41 3.85 -10.82 4.96
C PRO A 41 2.58 -11.67 5.14
N LEU A 42 1.43 -11.21 4.63
CA LEU A 42 0.16 -11.93 4.72
C LEU A 42 0.04 -13.02 3.65
N ARG A 43 -0.84 -14.01 3.90
CA ARG A 43 -1.19 -15.10 2.99
C ARG A 43 -2.72 -15.17 2.81
N CYS A 44 -3.32 -14.02 2.48
CA CYS A 44 -4.76 -13.90 2.33
C CYS A 44 -5.35 -14.94 1.37
N LYS A 45 -6.42 -15.60 1.78
CA LYS A 45 -7.06 -16.70 1.00
C LYS A 45 -7.61 -16.24 -0.36
N TRP A 46 -8.12 -15.01 -0.42
CA TRP A 46 -8.65 -14.38 -1.65
C TRP A 46 -7.75 -13.24 -2.13
N CYS A 47 -6.43 -13.46 -2.15
CA CYS A 47 -5.48 -12.46 -2.59
C CYS A 47 -5.59 -12.22 -4.11
N LEU A 48 -5.96 -11.01 -4.53
CA LEU A 48 -6.01 -10.62 -5.94
C LEU A 48 -4.62 -10.57 -6.57
N ASN A 49 -3.60 -10.29 -5.74
CA ASN A 49 -2.21 -10.17 -6.14
C ASN A 49 -1.38 -11.39 -5.70
N ASN A 50 -1.94 -12.60 -5.78
CA ASN A 50 -1.32 -13.83 -5.26
C ASN A 50 0.10 -14.06 -5.81
N GLN A 51 0.39 -13.59 -7.02
CA GLN A 51 1.74 -13.63 -7.62
C GLN A 51 2.79 -12.87 -6.80
N CYS A 52 2.42 -11.91 -5.94
CA CYS A 52 3.38 -11.22 -5.07
C CYS A 52 4.12 -12.15 -4.10
N HIS A 53 3.66 -13.37 -3.92
CA HIS A 53 4.26 -14.40 -3.06
C HIS A 53 5.26 -15.30 -3.79
N GLN A 54 5.32 -15.21 -5.11
CA GLN A 54 6.22 -16.00 -5.94
C GLN A 54 7.63 -15.37 -5.93
N HIS A 55 8.61 -16.16 -6.34
CA HIS A 55 9.94 -15.60 -6.56
C HIS A 55 9.90 -14.71 -7.82
N ILE A 56 10.63 -13.60 -7.80
CA ILE A 56 10.63 -12.63 -8.93
C ILE A 56 10.87 -13.29 -10.30
N LYS A 57 11.69 -14.35 -10.35
CA LYS A 57 12.01 -15.09 -11.58
C LYS A 57 10.79 -15.82 -12.16
N ASP A 58 9.82 -16.16 -11.31
CA ASP A 58 8.66 -16.94 -11.69
C ASP A 58 7.47 -16.04 -12.06
N ILE A 59 7.65 -14.72 -12.00
CA ILE A 59 6.65 -13.72 -12.39
C ILE A 59 7.08 -13.09 -13.71
N PRO A 60 6.47 -13.45 -14.86
CA PRO A 60 6.94 -12.98 -16.17
C PRO A 60 6.93 -11.45 -16.34
N SER A 61 5.99 -10.75 -15.68
CA SER A 61 5.88 -9.30 -15.71
C SER A 61 6.81 -8.58 -14.73
N ALA A 62 7.43 -9.30 -13.78
CA ALA A 62 8.21 -8.65 -12.73
C ALA A 62 9.59 -8.21 -13.23
N LYS A 63 9.96 -6.99 -12.85
CA LYS A 63 11.26 -6.38 -13.13
C LYS A 63 11.81 -5.73 -11.86
N LEU A 64 13.14 -5.60 -11.82
CA LEU A 64 13.82 -4.80 -10.80
C LEU A 64 13.86 -3.33 -11.25
N TYR A 65 13.27 -2.47 -10.45
CA TYR A 65 13.31 -1.02 -10.66
C TYR A 65 14.20 -0.35 -9.62
N SER A 66 14.92 0.68 -10.05
CA SER A 66 15.39 1.72 -9.16
C SER A 66 14.32 2.82 -9.03
N PRO A 67 14.33 3.66 -7.97
CA PRO A 67 13.42 4.80 -7.89
C PRO A 67 13.48 5.70 -9.12
N ARG A 68 14.67 5.94 -9.65
CA ARG A 68 14.89 6.76 -10.86
C ARG A 68 14.31 6.12 -12.12
N SER A 69 14.47 4.81 -12.33
CA SER A 69 13.91 4.13 -13.51
C SER A 69 12.38 4.11 -13.48
N LEU A 70 11.78 3.90 -12.31
CA LEU A 70 10.34 3.99 -12.15
C LEU A 70 9.85 5.42 -12.40
N TYR A 71 10.50 6.42 -11.80
CA TYR A 71 10.16 7.82 -12.00
C TYR A 71 10.17 8.20 -13.49
N HIS A 72 11.20 7.79 -14.21
CA HIS A 72 11.31 8.06 -15.65
C HIS A 72 10.15 7.41 -16.43
N GLU A 73 9.79 6.16 -16.11
CA GLU A 73 8.69 5.45 -16.78
C GLU A 73 7.35 6.15 -16.55
N VAL A 74 7.04 6.54 -15.30
CA VAL A 74 5.73 7.13 -14.97
C VAL A 74 5.64 8.64 -15.25
N SER A 75 6.77 9.31 -15.50
CA SER A 75 6.81 10.75 -15.78
C SER A 75 6.07 11.15 -17.06
N GLN A 76 5.84 10.21 -17.97
CA GLN A 76 4.98 10.44 -19.14
C GLN A 76 3.53 10.79 -18.77
N ASP A 77 3.09 10.45 -17.55
CA ASP A 77 1.74 10.75 -17.04
C ASP A 77 1.68 12.05 -16.23
N ASN A 78 2.81 12.79 -16.13
CA ASN A 78 2.94 13.97 -15.29
C ASN A 78 1.83 15.00 -15.50
N ILE A 79 1.42 15.24 -16.75
CA ILE A 79 0.35 16.21 -17.05
C ILE A 79 -0.98 15.81 -16.40
N TYR A 80 -1.32 14.53 -16.42
CA TYR A 80 -2.56 14.03 -15.81
C TYR A 80 -2.51 14.15 -14.28
N PHE A 81 -1.37 13.83 -13.67
CA PHE A 81 -1.18 13.96 -12.23
C PHE A 81 -1.34 15.41 -11.78
N GLN A 82 -0.68 16.35 -12.46
CA GLN A 82 -0.76 17.77 -12.11
C GLN A 82 -2.16 18.36 -12.32
N MET A 83 -2.82 18.03 -13.42
CA MET A 83 -4.15 18.57 -13.75
C MET A 83 -5.25 18.06 -12.80
N THR A 84 -5.09 16.86 -12.22
CA THR A 84 -6.11 16.24 -11.41
C THR A 84 -5.76 16.19 -9.91
N GLY A 85 -4.56 16.60 -9.54
CA GLY A 85 -4.04 16.47 -8.17
C GLY A 85 -3.76 15.02 -7.77
N GLY A 86 -3.51 14.15 -8.74
CA GLY A 86 -3.19 12.73 -8.55
C GLY A 86 -1.70 12.45 -8.40
N GLY A 87 -1.29 11.21 -8.68
CA GLY A 87 0.11 10.79 -8.55
C GLY A 87 0.29 9.27 -8.54
N ILE A 88 1.11 8.78 -7.63
CA ILE A 88 1.49 7.36 -7.56
C ILE A 88 0.84 6.71 -6.37
N CYS A 89 0.20 5.55 -6.61
CA CYS A 89 -0.23 4.63 -5.57
C CYS A 89 0.73 3.44 -5.51
N PHE A 90 1.31 3.18 -4.36
CA PHE A 90 2.11 1.99 -4.10
C PHE A 90 1.27 0.93 -3.39
N GLY A 91 1.21 -0.27 -3.97
CA GLY A 91 0.41 -1.39 -3.47
C GLY A 91 0.90 -2.75 -3.97
N GLY A 92 -0.02 -3.67 -4.24
CA GLY A 92 0.22 -4.99 -4.79
C GLY A 92 0.50 -6.04 -3.73
N GLY A 93 1.77 -6.25 -3.32
CA GLY A 93 2.14 -6.96 -2.10
C GLY A 93 1.99 -6.03 -0.88
N GLU A 94 3.05 -5.88 -0.08
CA GLU A 94 3.05 -4.93 1.04
C GLU A 94 4.10 -3.82 0.78
N PRO A 95 3.67 -2.63 0.36
CA PRO A 95 4.57 -1.56 -0.05
C PRO A 95 5.43 -1.02 1.10
N LEU A 96 4.96 -1.07 2.35
CA LEU A 96 5.72 -0.59 3.50
C LEU A 96 7.05 -1.35 3.66
N LEU A 97 7.16 -2.59 3.20
CA LEU A 97 8.43 -3.32 3.17
C LEU A 97 9.47 -2.67 2.23
N ARG A 98 9.03 -1.77 1.37
CA ARG A 98 9.87 -1.03 0.40
C ARG A 98 10.00 0.46 0.76
N TYR A 99 9.86 0.81 2.04
CA TYR A 99 9.83 2.20 2.49
C TYR A 99 10.99 3.05 1.96
N ARG A 100 12.23 2.52 1.93
CA ARG A 100 13.40 3.25 1.38
C ARG A 100 13.24 3.58 -0.10
N PHE A 101 12.71 2.64 -0.88
CA PHE A 101 12.43 2.86 -2.30
C PHE A 101 11.39 3.99 -2.48
N ILE A 102 10.33 3.98 -1.64
CA ILE A 102 9.28 5.00 -1.68
C ILE A 102 9.82 6.37 -1.26
N GLN A 103 10.70 6.42 -0.24
CA GLN A 103 11.37 7.66 0.17
C GLN A 103 12.22 8.25 -0.97
N ASP A 104 13.09 7.44 -1.57
CA ASP A 104 13.94 7.88 -2.69
C ASP A 104 13.09 8.32 -3.90
N PHE A 105 12.02 7.60 -4.18
CA PHE A 105 11.07 7.97 -5.24
C PHE A 105 10.36 9.30 -4.94
N HIS A 106 9.90 9.50 -3.71
CA HIS A 106 9.27 10.77 -3.28
C HIS A 106 10.21 11.97 -3.47
N GLN A 107 11.50 11.81 -3.14
CA GLN A 107 12.49 12.87 -3.37
C GLN A 107 12.58 13.25 -4.86
N LEU A 108 12.51 12.30 -5.78
CA LEU A 108 12.49 12.57 -7.22
C LEU A 108 11.22 13.30 -7.67
N CYS A 109 10.09 13.03 -7.02
CA CYS A 109 8.83 13.74 -7.31
C CYS A 109 8.88 15.21 -6.90
N ASN A 110 9.66 15.57 -5.89
CA ASN A 110 9.84 16.93 -5.40
C ASN A 110 8.50 17.67 -5.16
N GLY A 111 7.55 17.01 -4.52
CA GLY A 111 6.21 17.54 -4.19
C GLY A 111 5.26 17.73 -5.39
N ARG A 112 5.65 17.32 -6.60
CA ARG A 112 4.80 17.48 -7.80
C ARG A 112 3.67 16.48 -7.92
N TRP A 113 3.82 15.30 -7.33
CA TRP A 113 2.84 14.21 -7.37
C TRP A 113 2.50 13.77 -5.97
N LYS A 114 1.26 13.42 -5.74
CA LYS A 114 0.84 12.81 -4.49
C LYS A 114 1.35 11.37 -4.39
N ILE A 115 1.69 10.98 -3.18
CA ILE A 115 2.05 9.60 -2.83
C ILE A 115 0.90 8.99 -2.04
N THR A 116 0.29 7.97 -2.62
CA THR A 116 -0.69 7.12 -1.97
C THR A 116 -0.07 5.76 -1.64
N VAL A 117 -0.40 5.18 -0.51
CA VAL A 117 0.06 3.85 -0.12
C VAL A 117 -1.12 2.98 0.28
N GLU A 118 -1.27 1.83 -0.36
CA GLU A 118 -2.29 0.82 -0.08
C GLU A 118 -1.65 -0.33 0.71
N THR A 119 -1.99 -0.46 2.01
CA THR A 119 -1.27 -1.31 2.96
C THR A 119 -2.20 -2.09 3.87
N SER A 120 -1.73 -3.27 4.31
CA SER A 120 -2.35 -4.06 5.38
C SER A 120 -1.86 -3.69 6.78
N LEU A 121 -0.86 -2.81 6.90
CA LEU A 121 -0.17 -2.43 8.14
C LEU A 121 0.49 -3.58 8.92
N ASN A 122 0.49 -4.81 8.42
CA ASN A 122 1.10 -5.96 9.12
C ASN A 122 2.62 -6.01 8.86
N VAL A 123 3.33 -4.99 9.35
CA VAL A 123 4.76 -4.76 9.13
C VAL A 123 5.47 -4.30 10.41
N PRO A 124 6.81 -4.32 10.47
CA PRO A 124 7.56 -3.67 11.54
C PRO A 124 7.26 -2.16 11.63
N GLY A 125 7.21 -1.62 12.86
CA GLY A 125 6.79 -0.23 13.11
C GLY A 125 7.64 0.85 12.45
N TYR A 126 8.92 0.59 12.24
CA TYR A 126 9.79 1.53 11.55
C TYR A 126 9.39 1.74 10.09
N CYS A 127 8.86 0.71 9.40
CA CYS A 127 8.42 0.86 8.01
C CYS A 127 7.30 1.91 7.87
N LEU A 128 6.34 1.93 8.81
CA LEU A 128 5.30 2.94 8.84
C LEU A 128 5.88 4.33 9.18
N ARG A 129 6.67 4.42 10.29
CA ARG A 129 7.20 5.70 10.77
C ARG A 129 8.01 6.46 9.72
N GLU A 130 8.80 5.73 8.94
CA GLU A 130 9.62 6.30 7.87
C GLU A 130 8.80 6.92 6.73
N LEU A 131 7.56 6.48 6.53
CA LEU A 131 6.69 6.96 5.46
C LEU A 131 5.63 7.98 5.92
N LEU A 132 5.34 8.08 7.22
CA LEU A 132 4.36 9.02 7.74
C LEU A 132 4.55 10.47 7.26
N PRO A 133 5.77 11.01 7.17
CA PRO A 133 5.98 12.39 6.74
C PRO A 133 5.68 12.66 5.26
N ILE A 134 5.77 11.64 4.41
CA ILE A 134 5.81 11.79 2.95
C ILE A 134 4.60 11.23 2.21
N VAL A 135 3.80 10.36 2.85
CA VAL A 135 2.60 9.80 2.24
C VAL A 135 1.44 10.76 2.43
N ASP A 136 0.80 11.16 1.34
CA ASP A 136 -0.33 12.08 1.32
C ASP A 136 -1.65 11.37 1.65
N HIS A 137 -1.83 10.14 1.16
CA HIS A 137 -3.04 9.37 1.35
C HIS A 137 -2.72 7.92 1.72
N TRP A 138 -3.28 7.47 2.84
CA TRP A 138 -3.19 6.09 3.30
C TRP A 138 -4.48 5.35 2.97
N ILE A 139 -4.40 4.26 2.23
CA ILE A 139 -5.49 3.31 2.01
C ILE A 139 -5.16 2.07 2.83
N VAL A 140 -5.89 1.85 3.91
CA VAL A 140 -5.61 0.76 4.86
C VAL A 140 -6.64 -0.34 4.67
N ASP A 141 -6.18 -1.49 4.23
CA ASP A 141 -7.02 -2.65 3.95
C ASP A 141 -7.11 -3.55 5.21
N ILE A 142 -8.10 -3.27 6.05
CA ILE A 142 -8.40 -4.05 7.26
C ILE A 142 -9.15 -5.30 6.86
N LYS A 143 -8.55 -6.48 7.05
CA LYS A 143 -9.18 -7.74 6.66
C LYS A 143 -10.33 -8.10 7.60
N ASP A 144 -10.13 -7.96 8.89
CA ASP A 144 -11.13 -8.02 9.96
C ASP A 144 -10.50 -7.51 11.26
N MET A 145 -11.32 -7.01 12.21
CA MET A 145 -10.85 -6.61 13.53
C MET A 145 -10.96 -7.73 14.57
N ASN A 146 -11.62 -8.85 14.24
CA ASN A 146 -11.66 -10.06 15.03
C ASN A 146 -10.37 -10.87 14.79
N PRO A 147 -9.58 -11.18 15.85
CA PRO A 147 -8.31 -11.88 15.71
C PRO A 147 -8.42 -13.26 15.05
N ASP A 148 -9.48 -14.01 15.37
CA ASP A 148 -9.65 -15.36 14.84
C ASP A 148 -10.01 -15.34 13.35
N ILE A 149 -10.85 -14.39 12.92
CA ILE A 149 -11.19 -14.19 11.51
C ILE A 149 -9.96 -13.73 10.76
N TYR A 150 -9.26 -12.73 11.30
CA TYR A 150 -8.03 -12.20 10.71
C TYR A 150 -6.99 -13.31 10.49
N GLN A 151 -6.73 -14.13 11.52
CA GLN A 151 -5.74 -15.21 11.43
C GLN A 151 -6.17 -16.29 10.43
N ARG A 152 -7.44 -16.73 10.45
CA ARG A 152 -7.94 -17.74 9.50
C ARG A 152 -7.84 -17.25 8.05
N TYR A 153 -8.08 -15.95 7.82
CA TYR A 153 -8.06 -15.38 6.48
C TYR A 153 -6.64 -15.05 5.99
N THR A 154 -5.81 -14.44 6.84
CA THR A 154 -4.48 -13.92 6.45
C THR A 154 -3.32 -14.87 6.75
N GLY A 155 -3.53 -15.83 7.65
CA GLY A 155 -2.49 -16.72 8.16
C GLY A 155 -1.56 -16.08 9.22
N ASN A 156 -1.85 -14.84 9.68
CA ASN A 156 -0.99 -14.08 10.56
C ASN A 156 -1.72 -13.54 11.80
N ASP A 157 -0.93 -13.22 12.84
CA ASP A 157 -1.42 -12.50 14.01
C ASP A 157 -1.80 -11.05 13.64
N ILE A 158 -2.91 -10.59 14.22
CA ILE A 158 -3.46 -9.25 14.04
C ILE A 158 -2.67 -8.16 14.80
N SER A 159 -1.96 -8.51 15.87
CA SER A 159 -1.35 -7.55 16.81
C SER A 159 -0.38 -6.57 16.15
N PRO A 160 0.45 -6.95 15.14
CA PRO A 160 1.27 -5.97 14.44
C PRO A 160 0.43 -4.92 13.71
N MET A 161 -0.65 -5.32 13.05
CA MET A 161 -1.55 -4.43 12.34
C MET A 161 -2.22 -3.44 13.32
N LEU A 162 -2.78 -3.92 14.44
CA LEU A 162 -3.43 -3.07 15.45
C LEU A 162 -2.48 -2.00 15.98
N LYS A 163 -1.24 -2.37 16.35
CA LYS A 163 -0.22 -1.42 16.82
C LYS A 163 0.12 -0.35 15.78
N ARG A 164 0.08 -0.67 14.46
CA ARG A 164 0.34 0.31 13.39
C ARG A 164 -0.88 1.19 13.15
N LEU A 165 -2.07 0.62 13.28
CA LEU A 165 -3.32 1.34 13.16
C LEU A 165 -3.44 2.41 14.26
N ASP A 166 -3.09 2.08 15.52
CA ASP A 166 -3.02 3.06 16.62
C ASP A 166 -2.03 4.20 16.32
N HIS A 167 -0.85 3.86 15.79
CA HIS A 167 0.12 4.89 15.38
C HIS A 167 -0.43 5.77 14.24
N LEU A 168 -1.09 5.18 13.27
CA LEU A 168 -1.66 5.92 12.14
C LEU A 168 -2.81 6.82 12.57
N ALA A 169 -3.61 6.40 13.54
CA ALA A 169 -4.71 7.19 14.10
C ALA A 169 -4.26 8.56 14.63
N ALA A 170 -3.01 8.66 15.14
CA ALA A 170 -2.43 9.93 15.59
C ALA A 170 -2.20 10.94 14.44
N TYR A 171 -2.20 10.50 13.19
CA TYR A 171 -1.97 11.32 12.00
C TYR A 171 -3.23 11.61 11.21
N ARG A 172 -4.41 11.16 11.64
CA ARG A 172 -5.68 11.29 10.91
C ARG A 172 -6.09 12.73 10.60
N GLU A 173 -5.67 13.69 11.42
CA GLU A 173 -6.01 15.11 11.25
C GLU A 173 -5.12 15.82 10.19
N ILE A 174 -3.99 15.25 9.86
CA ILE A 174 -3.00 15.86 8.95
C ILE A 174 -2.75 15.04 7.69
N ARG A 175 -3.32 13.82 7.62
CA ARG A 175 -3.17 12.93 6.47
C ARG A 175 -4.51 12.33 6.11
N LYS A 176 -4.77 12.18 4.82
CA LYS A 176 -5.94 11.45 4.34
C LYS A 176 -5.77 9.95 4.62
N ILE A 177 -6.73 9.35 5.31
CA ILE A 177 -6.73 7.93 5.65
C ILE A 177 -8.09 7.36 5.29
N THR A 178 -8.13 6.49 4.29
CA THR A 178 -9.30 5.70 3.93
C THR A 178 -9.11 4.27 4.47
N ILE A 179 -10.03 3.80 5.29
CA ILE A 179 -10.01 2.44 5.80
C ILE A 179 -10.93 1.57 4.95
N ARG A 180 -10.40 0.52 4.34
CA ARG A 180 -11.18 -0.45 3.60
C ARG A 180 -11.54 -1.64 4.48
N VAL A 181 -12.85 -1.91 4.61
CA VAL A 181 -13.39 -3.03 5.40
C VAL A 181 -14.18 -3.95 4.48
N PRO A 182 -13.63 -5.11 4.13
CA PRO A 182 -14.28 -6.03 3.20
C PRO A 182 -15.28 -6.98 3.85
N HIS A 183 -16.39 -7.24 3.16
CA HIS A 183 -17.11 -8.50 3.32
C HIS A 183 -16.33 -9.61 2.62
N ILE A 184 -15.82 -10.56 3.38
CA ILE A 184 -15.00 -11.66 2.86
C ILE A 184 -15.84 -12.94 2.90
N PRO A 185 -16.36 -13.40 1.75
CA PRO A 185 -17.17 -14.62 1.70
C PRO A 185 -16.48 -15.80 2.38
N ASP A 186 -17.22 -16.59 3.14
CA ASP A 186 -16.76 -17.76 3.90
C ASP A 186 -15.90 -17.43 5.14
N PHE A 187 -15.57 -16.17 5.41
CA PHE A 187 -14.71 -15.78 6.53
C PHE A 187 -15.37 -14.88 7.55
N ASN A 188 -16.05 -13.82 7.11
CA ASN A 188 -16.78 -12.91 7.99
C ASN A 188 -18.23 -12.73 7.55
N THR A 189 -19.04 -12.23 8.48
CA THR A 189 -20.47 -11.93 8.31
C THR A 189 -20.69 -10.42 8.37
N ASP A 190 -21.90 -9.97 8.03
CA ASP A 190 -22.29 -8.56 8.19
C ASP A 190 -22.19 -8.09 9.66
N VAL A 191 -22.32 -9.00 10.63
CA VAL A 191 -22.15 -8.68 12.06
C VAL A 191 -20.66 -8.37 12.34
N ASP A 192 -19.75 -9.18 11.82
CA ASP A 192 -18.31 -8.99 12.00
C ASP A 192 -17.83 -7.70 11.33
N VAL A 193 -18.31 -7.42 10.12
CA VAL A 193 -17.98 -6.18 9.38
C VAL A 193 -18.49 -4.97 10.16
N ARG A 194 -19.73 -4.96 10.65
CA ARG A 194 -20.25 -3.87 11.48
C ARG A 194 -19.47 -3.67 12.77
N ALA A 195 -19.07 -4.78 13.44
CA ALA A 195 -18.23 -4.71 14.63
C ALA A 195 -16.85 -4.11 14.34
N SER A 196 -16.24 -4.49 13.22
CA SER A 196 -14.98 -3.91 12.75
C SER A 196 -15.12 -2.40 12.49
N ILE A 197 -16.17 -1.98 11.78
CA ILE A 197 -16.44 -0.57 11.49
C ILE A 197 -16.68 0.22 12.78
N ALA A 198 -17.46 -0.32 13.73
CA ALA A 198 -17.72 0.34 15.01
C ALA A 198 -16.40 0.62 15.77
N ARG A 199 -15.55 -0.40 15.89
CA ARG A 199 -14.24 -0.25 16.54
C ARG A 199 -13.32 0.75 15.83
N LEU A 200 -13.32 0.79 14.51
CA LEU A 200 -12.55 1.76 13.74
C LEU A 200 -13.04 3.19 13.95
N ARG A 201 -14.36 3.40 14.06
CA ARG A 201 -14.96 4.69 14.40
C ARG A 201 -14.60 5.15 15.82
N GLU A 202 -14.58 4.23 16.79
CA GLU A 202 -14.09 4.52 18.16
C GLU A 202 -12.63 4.97 18.17
N MET A 203 -11.79 4.46 17.25
CA MET A 203 -10.42 4.91 17.04
C MET A 203 -10.32 6.26 16.32
N GLY A 204 -11.45 6.83 15.88
CA GLY A 204 -11.55 8.14 15.24
C GLY A 204 -11.43 8.13 13.70
N PHE A 205 -11.48 6.97 13.05
CA PHE A 205 -11.50 6.91 11.59
C PHE A 205 -12.92 7.18 11.07
N THR A 206 -13.04 8.10 10.12
CA THR A 206 -14.33 8.53 9.55
C THR A 206 -14.51 8.14 8.08
N ASP A 207 -13.42 8.07 7.33
CA ASP A 207 -13.43 7.67 5.92
C ASP A 207 -13.28 6.15 5.84
N ILE A 208 -14.43 5.43 5.80
CA ILE A 208 -14.49 3.97 5.79
C ILE A 208 -15.20 3.51 4.51
N ASP A 209 -14.47 2.76 3.69
CA ASP A 209 -14.92 2.15 2.46
C ASP A 209 -15.29 0.68 2.72
N GLU A 210 -16.60 0.40 2.75
CA GLU A 210 -17.15 -0.95 2.94
C GLU A 210 -17.43 -1.57 1.56
N PHE A 211 -16.89 -2.74 1.30
CA PHE A 211 -17.05 -3.42 0.01
C PHE A 211 -17.03 -4.95 0.14
N THR A 212 -17.43 -5.65 -0.92
CA THR A 212 -17.45 -7.12 -0.94
C THR A 212 -16.34 -7.66 -1.83
N TYR A 213 -15.51 -8.56 -1.31
CA TYR A 213 -14.55 -9.31 -2.12
C TYR A 213 -15.27 -10.22 -3.11
N ARG A 214 -14.84 -10.14 -4.36
CA ARG A 214 -15.22 -11.12 -5.37
C ARG A 214 -14.33 -12.35 -5.20
N LYS A 215 -14.94 -13.55 -5.11
CA LYS A 215 -14.17 -14.79 -5.14
C LYS A 215 -13.39 -14.86 -6.46
N PRO A 216 -12.10 -15.24 -6.46
CA PRO A 216 -11.40 -15.49 -7.70
C PRO A 216 -12.18 -16.54 -8.49
N ILE A 217 -12.44 -16.26 -9.76
CA ILE A 217 -12.98 -17.28 -10.67
C ILE A 217 -11.87 -18.33 -10.79
N LYS A 218 -12.14 -19.55 -10.32
CA LYS A 218 -11.22 -20.66 -10.55
C LYS A 218 -11.13 -20.87 -12.05
N PRO A 219 -9.91 -20.93 -12.60
CA PRO A 219 -9.73 -21.25 -14.01
C PRO A 219 -10.24 -22.65 -14.35
#